data_8e0d32a86f680ef32f102f20c0c3ddde
#
_entry.id   8e0d32a86f680ef32f102f20c0c3ddde
#
_cell.length_a   1.000
_cell.length_b   1.000
_cell.length_c   1.000
_cell.angle_alpha   90.00
_cell.angle_beta   90.00
_cell.angle_gamma   90.00
#
_symmetry.space_group_name_H-M   'P 1'
#
loop_
_entity.id
_entity.type
_entity.pdbx_description
1 polymer ?
#
loop_
_entity_poly.entity_id
_entity_poly.type
_entity_poly.pdbx_seq_one_letter_code
_entity_poly.pdbx_strand_id
1 'polypeptide(L)'
;MREIQKNEMMHRPIVDERVLQFMRTGQKPLTGYMREIQKEAQEEEIPVIPEETVVFLRFLFSQIQIREVLEIGAAIGFSSALMDQLMHQEGHVTTIDRFDYMIKKAKKNYEKYQLTDRITLLEGQAVDILPTLPSAHYDFLFMDSAKAKYIEFLPQCLRLVKTGGCIMIDDIFQGGTVFDPEETIRRGTRKIHRRLKELLEVVNEVEGLTSCVLPLGDGVMLITKEKDQVILPELRD
;
A
#
# COMPACT_ATOMS: atom_id res chain seq x y z
N MET A 1 36.20 -3.83 -6.29
CA MET A 1 34.77 -4.21 -6.44
C MET A 1 33.96 -3.20 -5.64
N ARG A 2 33.08 -2.42 -6.26
CA ARG A 2 32.12 -1.59 -5.51
C ARG A 2 31.12 -2.57 -4.91
N GLU A 3 31.02 -2.64 -3.59
CA GLU A 3 29.91 -3.28 -2.93
C GLU A 3 28.61 -2.68 -3.49
N ILE A 4 27.77 -3.54 -4.05
CA ILE A 4 26.41 -3.16 -4.43
C ILE A 4 25.75 -2.80 -3.11
N GLN A 5 25.59 -1.50 -2.85
CA GLN A 5 24.88 -1.02 -1.68
C GLN A 5 23.44 -1.53 -1.79
N LYS A 6 23.14 -2.57 -1.01
CA LYS A 6 21.76 -3.08 -0.87
C LYS A 6 20.86 -1.90 -0.54
N ASN A 7 19.67 -1.87 -1.15
CA ASN A 7 18.68 -0.85 -0.86
C ASN A 7 18.33 -0.92 0.63
N GLU A 8 18.79 0.05 1.42
CA GLU A 8 18.63 0.06 2.89
C GLU A 8 17.16 -0.03 3.30
N MET A 9 16.25 0.46 2.45
CA MET A 9 14.81 0.42 2.67
C MET A 9 14.23 -1.00 2.72
N MET A 10 14.85 -1.95 2.03
CA MET A 10 14.36 -3.34 1.96
C MET A 10 15.04 -4.28 2.97
N HIS A 11 16.07 -3.83 3.67
CA HIS A 11 16.95 -4.72 4.45
C HIS A 11 17.19 -4.32 5.90
N ARG A 12 16.57 -3.23 6.38
CA ARG A 12 16.59 -2.88 7.82
C ARG A 12 15.30 -3.36 8.48
N PRO A 13 15.33 -4.41 9.31
CA PRO A 13 14.18 -4.74 10.14
C PRO A 13 14.01 -3.66 11.21
N ILE A 14 12.82 -3.06 11.26
CA ILE A 14 12.42 -2.11 12.31
C ILE A 14 12.12 -2.86 13.62
N VAL A 15 11.82 -4.15 13.52
CA VAL A 15 11.63 -5.06 14.65
C VAL A 15 12.80 -6.03 14.79
N ASP A 16 12.96 -6.65 15.97
CA ASP A 16 13.96 -7.72 16.22
C ASP A 16 13.84 -8.80 15.14
N GLU A 17 14.98 -9.22 14.60
CA GLU A 17 15.03 -10.16 13.46
C GLU A 17 14.35 -11.49 13.76
N ARG A 18 14.44 -12.00 14.99
CA ARG A 18 13.79 -13.25 15.42
C ARG A 18 12.28 -13.12 15.45
N VAL A 19 11.77 -11.94 15.85
CA VAL A 19 10.34 -11.63 15.83
C VAL A 19 9.87 -11.54 14.38
N LEU A 20 10.61 -10.85 13.53
CA LEU A 20 10.31 -10.75 12.10
C LEU A 20 10.30 -12.14 11.42
N GLN A 21 11.28 -12.99 11.73
CA GLN A 21 11.32 -14.35 11.23
C GLN A 21 10.07 -15.14 11.64
N PHE A 22 9.67 -15.06 12.92
CA PHE A 22 8.43 -15.71 13.37
C PHE A 22 7.19 -15.16 12.64
N MET A 23 7.09 -13.85 12.46
CA MET A 23 5.98 -13.23 11.74
C MET A 23 5.89 -13.69 10.27
N ARG A 24 7.01 -14.02 9.65
CA ARG A 24 7.09 -14.48 8.24
C ARG A 24 6.92 -16.00 8.07
N THR A 25 7.36 -16.79 9.04
CA THR A 25 7.42 -18.25 8.89
C THR A 25 6.57 -19.02 9.89
N GLY A 26 6.22 -18.41 11.03
CA GLY A 26 5.46 -19.04 12.12
C GLY A 26 3.94 -18.93 11.98
N GLN A 27 3.44 -18.26 10.95
CA GLN A 27 2.01 -18.05 10.74
C GLN A 27 1.49 -18.91 9.56
N LYS A 28 0.16 -18.90 9.36
CA LYS A 28 -0.46 -19.68 8.26
C LYS A 28 0.03 -19.16 6.92
N PRO A 29 0.70 -19.99 6.10
CA PRO A 29 1.19 -19.59 4.80
C PRO A 29 0.05 -19.32 3.81
N LEU A 30 0.39 -18.64 2.72
CA LEU A 30 -0.46 -18.56 1.53
C LEU A 30 -0.59 -19.94 0.87
N THR A 31 -1.75 -20.21 0.30
CA THR A 31 -2.07 -21.45 -0.42
C THR A 31 -2.72 -21.14 -1.76
N GLY A 32 -2.88 -22.17 -2.61
CA GLY A 32 -3.53 -22.02 -3.91
C GLY A 32 -2.83 -20.99 -4.82
N TYR A 33 -3.63 -20.29 -5.60
CA TYR A 33 -3.13 -19.33 -6.59
C TYR A 33 -2.36 -18.17 -5.97
N MET A 34 -2.67 -17.77 -4.73
CA MET A 34 -1.92 -16.72 -4.03
C MET A 34 -0.46 -17.13 -3.81
N ARG A 35 -0.22 -18.40 -3.47
CA ARG A 35 1.14 -18.95 -3.35
C ARG A 35 1.87 -18.96 -4.69
N GLU A 36 1.15 -19.24 -5.78
CA GLU A 36 1.73 -19.24 -7.14
C GLU A 36 2.14 -17.82 -7.57
N ILE A 37 1.28 -16.81 -7.36
CA ILE A 37 1.60 -15.41 -7.67
C ILE A 37 2.79 -14.93 -6.82
N GLN A 38 2.81 -15.27 -5.53
CA GLN A 38 3.94 -14.93 -4.64
C GLN A 38 5.25 -15.55 -5.13
N LYS A 39 5.21 -16.81 -5.56
CA LYS A 39 6.37 -17.51 -6.09
C LYS A 39 6.86 -16.86 -7.40
N GLU A 40 5.96 -16.49 -8.32
CA GLU A 40 6.30 -15.74 -9.53
C GLU A 40 7.00 -14.43 -9.18
N ALA A 41 6.49 -13.68 -8.20
CA ALA A 41 7.11 -12.45 -7.72
C ALA A 41 8.54 -12.69 -7.20
N GLN A 42 8.74 -13.74 -6.40
CA GLN A 42 10.04 -14.11 -5.84
C GLN A 42 11.05 -14.52 -6.92
N GLU A 43 10.61 -15.33 -7.90
CA GLU A 43 11.46 -15.80 -9.01
C GLU A 43 11.91 -14.65 -9.94
N GLU A 44 11.10 -13.61 -10.06
CA GLU A 44 11.40 -12.46 -10.90
C GLU A 44 11.91 -11.24 -10.10
N GLU A 45 12.18 -11.41 -8.81
CA GLU A 45 12.63 -10.35 -7.91
C GLU A 45 11.71 -9.11 -7.91
N ILE A 46 10.40 -9.32 -8.11
CA ILE A 46 9.39 -8.27 -8.04
C ILE A 46 8.95 -8.12 -6.58
N PRO A 47 9.08 -6.91 -6.00
CA PRO A 47 8.65 -6.68 -4.64
C PRO A 47 7.14 -6.81 -4.52
N VAL A 48 6.68 -7.53 -3.49
CA VAL A 48 5.28 -7.64 -3.07
C VAL A 48 5.23 -7.51 -1.55
N ILE A 49 4.06 -7.17 -1.01
CA ILE A 49 3.88 -7.03 0.44
C ILE A 49 4.36 -8.30 1.19
N PRO A 50 5.08 -8.15 2.31
CA PRO A 50 5.63 -9.27 3.05
C PRO A 50 4.54 -10.05 3.83
N GLU A 51 4.87 -11.26 4.27
CA GLU A 51 3.94 -12.17 4.97
C GLU A 51 3.29 -11.53 6.21
N GLU A 52 4.02 -10.71 6.96
CA GLU A 52 3.47 -10.00 8.11
C GLU A 52 2.36 -9.02 7.72
N THR A 53 2.50 -8.34 6.58
CA THR A 53 1.45 -7.46 6.03
C THR A 53 0.27 -8.29 5.48
N VAL A 54 0.54 -9.43 4.83
CA VAL A 54 -0.50 -10.37 4.38
C VAL A 54 -1.37 -10.85 5.55
N VAL A 55 -0.73 -11.26 6.65
CA VAL A 55 -1.45 -11.75 7.84
C VAL A 55 -2.24 -10.63 8.50
N PHE A 56 -1.69 -9.44 8.54
CA PHE A 56 -2.40 -8.26 9.05
C PHE A 56 -3.64 -7.95 8.21
N LEU A 57 -3.53 -7.94 6.87
CA LEU A 57 -4.68 -7.74 5.99
C LEU A 57 -5.75 -8.82 6.20
N ARG A 58 -5.37 -10.10 6.35
CA ARG A 58 -6.32 -11.17 6.68
C ARG A 58 -7.08 -10.88 7.97
N PHE A 59 -6.39 -10.43 9.01
CA PHE A 59 -7.02 -10.06 10.27
C PHE A 59 -7.94 -8.85 10.08
N LEU A 60 -7.47 -7.78 9.44
CA LEU A 60 -8.22 -6.55 9.23
C LEU A 60 -9.53 -6.81 8.47
N PHE A 61 -9.46 -7.52 7.35
CA PHE A 61 -10.63 -7.86 6.52
C PHE A 61 -11.61 -8.81 7.23
N SER A 62 -11.16 -9.56 8.23
CA SER A 62 -12.05 -10.38 9.07
C SER A 62 -12.83 -9.56 10.10
N GLN A 63 -12.37 -8.34 10.44
CA GLN A 63 -12.99 -7.49 11.46
C GLN A 63 -13.95 -6.46 10.88
N ILE A 64 -13.72 -6.02 9.64
CA ILE A 64 -14.50 -4.98 8.97
C ILE A 64 -15.11 -5.51 7.67
N GLN A 65 -16.34 -5.07 7.37
CA GLN A 65 -16.97 -5.42 6.10
C GLN A 65 -16.45 -4.50 5.00
N ILE A 66 -15.63 -5.05 4.12
CA ILE A 66 -15.07 -4.37 2.96
C ILE A 66 -15.70 -4.98 1.71
N ARG A 67 -16.27 -4.14 0.84
CA ARG A 67 -16.85 -4.52 -0.46
C ARG A 67 -16.18 -3.79 -1.61
N GLU A 68 -15.84 -2.53 -1.42
CA GLU A 68 -15.23 -1.69 -2.46
C GLU A 68 -13.81 -1.32 -2.03
N VAL A 69 -12.83 -1.81 -2.78
CA VAL A 69 -11.42 -1.56 -2.56
C VAL A 69 -10.84 -0.72 -3.69
N LEU A 70 -10.06 0.30 -3.36
CA LEU A 70 -9.18 0.98 -4.29
C LEU A 70 -7.73 0.68 -3.95
N GLU A 71 -6.95 0.29 -4.93
CA GLU A 71 -5.49 0.10 -4.80
C GLU A 71 -4.74 1.04 -5.73
N ILE A 72 -3.65 1.63 -5.25
CA ILE A 72 -2.72 2.45 -6.02
C ILE A 72 -1.36 1.74 -6.03
N GLY A 73 -1.06 1.06 -7.14
CA GLY A 73 0.12 0.23 -7.31
C GLY A 73 -0.24 -1.26 -7.37
N ALA A 74 -0.63 -1.74 -8.57
CA ALA A 74 -1.02 -3.15 -8.77
C ALA A 74 0.18 -4.10 -8.83
N ALA A 75 1.33 -3.63 -9.29
CA ALA A 75 2.48 -4.48 -9.65
C ALA A 75 2.03 -5.69 -10.48
N ILE A 76 2.29 -6.92 -10.02
CA ILE A 76 1.85 -8.15 -10.72
C ILE A 76 0.45 -8.62 -10.30
N GLY A 77 -0.29 -7.81 -9.54
CA GLY A 77 -1.64 -8.12 -9.07
C GLY A 77 -1.70 -8.99 -7.82
N PHE A 78 -0.63 -9.05 -7.02
CA PHE A 78 -0.60 -9.89 -5.82
C PHE A 78 -1.51 -9.33 -4.70
N SER A 79 -1.35 -8.08 -4.33
CA SER A 79 -2.13 -7.43 -3.27
C SER A 79 -3.61 -7.29 -3.63
N SER A 80 -3.92 -6.91 -4.86
CA SER A 80 -5.30 -6.86 -5.35
C SER A 80 -5.99 -8.23 -5.33
N ALA A 81 -5.30 -9.29 -5.78
CA ALA A 81 -5.82 -10.66 -5.72
C ALA A 81 -5.98 -11.15 -4.26
N LEU A 82 -5.07 -10.76 -3.35
CA LEU A 82 -5.22 -11.05 -1.94
C LEU A 82 -6.45 -10.35 -1.34
N MET A 83 -6.60 -9.06 -1.58
CA MET A 83 -7.75 -8.30 -1.08
C MET A 83 -9.07 -8.84 -1.65
N ASP A 84 -9.11 -9.20 -2.93
CA ASP A 84 -10.26 -9.88 -3.52
C ASP A 84 -10.60 -11.18 -2.81
N GLN A 85 -9.61 -12.03 -2.52
CA GLN A 85 -9.81 -13.28 -1.79
C GLN A 85 -10.31 -13.08 -0.36
N LEU A 86 -9.92 -11.97 0.27
CA LEU A 86 -10.28 -11.65 1.66
C LEU A 86 -11.66 -11.00 1.80
N MET A 87 -12.17 -10.40 0.73
CA MET A 87 -13.51 -9.80 0.71
C MET A 87 -14.62 -10.85 0.68
N HIS A 88 -15.82 -10.44 1.07
CA HIS A 88 -17.02 -11.23 0.86
C HIS A 88 -17.36 -11.34 -0.64
N GLN A 89 -18.18 -12.35 -1.03
CA GLN A 89 -18.45 -12.74 -2.43
C GLN A 89 -18.91 -11.61 -3.37
N GLU A 90 -19.46 -10.53 -2.86
CA GLU A 90 -19.97 -9.38 -3.64
C GLU A 90 -18.99 -8.20 -3.72
N GLY A 91 -17.74 -8.39 -3.32
CA GLY A 91 -16.75 -7.31 -3.30
C GLY A 91 -16.12 -7.07 -4.66
N HIS A 92 -15.58 -5.85 -4.86
CA HIS A 92 -14.84 -5.45 -6.06
C HIS A 92 -13.55 -4.71 -5.72
N VAL A 93 -12.47 -4.99 -6.45
CA VAL A 93 -11.20 -4.27 -6.36
C VAL A 93 -11.00 -3.42 -7.61
N THR A 94 -10.83 -2.13 -7.44
CA THR A 94 -10.29 -1.25 -8.47
C THR A 94 -8.81 -1.04 -8.17
N THR A 95 -7.92 -1.35 -9.10
CA THR A 95 -6.47 -1.15 -8.93
C THR A 95 -5.90 -0.30 -10.05
N ILE A 96 -4.87 0.51 -9.75
CA ILE A 96 -4.25 1.43 -10.69
C ILE A 96 -2.77 1.08 -10.83
N ASP A 97 -2.27 0.97 -12.05
CA ASP A 97 -0.84 0.92 -12.35
C ASP A 97 -0.51 1.66 -13.64
N ARG A 98 0.75 2.13 -13.76
CA ARG A 98 1.24 2.89 -14.92
C ARG A 98 2.35 2.17 -15.69
N PHE A 99 2.91 1.10 -15.14
CA PHE A 99 4.04 0.41 -15.74
C PHE A 99 3.55 -0.73 -16.63
N ASP A 100 3.68 -0.57 -17.95
CA ASP A 100 3.23 -1.55 -18.96
C ASP A 100 3.66 -2.98 -18.65
N TYR A 101 4.89 -3.15 -18.13
CA TYR A 101 5.40 -4.47 -17.77
C TYR A 101 4.60 -5.10 -16.62
N MET A 102 4.31 -4.34 -15.57
CA MET A 102 3.53 -4.80 -14.44
C MET A 102 2.06 -5.01 -14.82
N ILE A 103 1.48 -4.08 -15.57
CA ILE A 103 0.12 -4.18 -16.10
C ILE A 103 -0.10 -5.50 -16.87
N LYS A 104 0.84 -5.84 -17.77
CA LYS A 104 0.76 -7.11 -18.53
C LYS A 104 0.78 -8.34 -17.62
N LYS A 105 1.60 -8.31 -16.57
CA LYS A 105 1.67 -9.39 -15.59
C LYS A 105 0.41 -9.51 -14.74
N ALA A 106 -0.07 -8.39 -14.22
CA ALA A 106 -1.30 -8.34 -13.45
C ALA A 106 -2.48 -8.90 -14.27
N LYS A 107 -2.66 -8.43 -15.51
CA LYS A 107 -3.70 -8.95 -16.41
C LYS A 107 -3.59 -10.45 -16.62
N LYS A 108 -2.38 -10.95 -16.91
CA LYS A 108 -2.14 -12.39 -17.07
C LYS A 108 -2.54 -13.19 -15.82
N ASN A 109 -2.24 -12.68 -14.63
CA ASN A 109 -2.61 -13.31 -13.38
C ASN A 109 -4.13 -13.26 -13.16
N TYR A 110 -4.78 -12.11 -13.41
CA TYR A 110 -6.24 -12.00 -13.28
C TYR A 110 -6.98 -12.93 -14.24
N GLU A 111 -6.54 -13.03 -15.49
CA GLU A 111 -7.10 -13.98 -16.48
C GLU A 111 -6.88 -15.42 -16.04
N LYS A 112 -5.64 -15.79 -15.67
CA LYS A 112 -5.26 -17.16 -15.28
C LYS A 112 -6.10 -17.67 -14.11
N TYR A 113 -6.41 -16.81 -13.15
CA TYR A 113 -7.12 -17.18 -11.92
C TYR A 113 -8.59 -16.75 -11.90
N GLN A 114 -9.13 -16.31 -13.05
CA GLN A 114 -10.54 -15.93 -13.23
C GLN A 114 -10.98 -14.80 -12.28
N LEU A 115 -10.14 -13.77 -12.12
CA LEU A 115 -10.38 -12.62 -11.25
C LEU A 115 -10.89 -11.38 -12.02
N THR A 116 -11.00 -11.44 -13.33
CA THR A 116 -11.32 -10.30 -14.21
C THR A 116 -12.70 -9.69 -13.96
N ASP A 117 -13.65 -10.46 -13.45
CA ASP A 117 -14.98 -9.97 -13.10
C ASP A 117 -15.02 -9.25 -11.73
N ARG A 118 -13.99 -9.44 -10.91
CA ARG A 118 -13.90 -8.94 -9.55
C ARG A 118 -12.80 -7.89 -9.35
N ILE A 119 -11.84 -7.81 -10.29
CA ILE A 119 -10.74 -6.86 -10.25
C ILE A 119 -10.72 -6.06 -11.55
N THR A 120 -10.87 -4.74 -11.43
CA THR A 120 -10.70 -3.79 -12.55
C THR A 120 -9.35 -3.12 -12.46
N LEU A 121 -8.49 -3.33 -13.45
CA LEU A 121 -7.20 -2.65 -13.58
C LEU A 121 -7.34 -1.41 -14.46
N LEU A 122 -7.09 -0.25 -13.88
CA LEU A 122 -7.05 1.04 -14.58
C LEU A 122 -5.59 1.38 -14.93
N GLU A 123 -5.30 1.50 -16.20
CA GLU A 123 -3.96 1.72 -16.74
C GLU A 123 -3.66 3.21 -16.87
N GLY A 124 -2.66 3.71 -16.16
CA GLY A 124 -2.23 5.10 -16.25
C GLY A 124 -1.70 5.68 -14.94
N GLN A 125 -1.47 6.97 -14.97
CA GLN A 125 -0.98 7.70 -13.79
C GLN A 125 -2.10 7.88 -12.77
N ALA A 126 -1.82 7.57 -11.51
CA ALA A 126 -2.80 7.76 -10.43
C ALA A 126 -3.29 9.22 -10.33
N VAL A 127 -2.41 10.20 -10.59
CA VAL A 127 -2.77 11.63 -10.58
C VAL A 127 -3.88 11.97 -11.59
N ASP A 128 -3.94 11.28 -12.72
CA ASP A 128 -4.93 11.51 -13.77
C ASP A 128 -6.22 10.69 -13.52
N ILE A 129 -6.08 9.51 -12.93
CA ILE A 129 -7.19 8.56 -12.72
C ILE A 129 -7.99 8.90 -11.44
N LEU A 130 -7.31 9.17 -10.32
CA LEU A 130 -8.00 9.42 -9.05
C LEU A 130 -9.11 10.48 -9.13
N PRO A 131 -8.92 11.63 -9.83
CA PRO A 131 -9.99 12.64 -9.94
C PRO A 131 -11.24 12.16 -10.68
N THR A 132 -11.15 11.11 -11.49
CA THR A 132 -12.27 10.58 -12.30
C THR A 132 -13.14 9.58 -11.52
N LEU A 133 -12.64 9.07 -10.40
CA LEU A 133 -13.33 8.07 -9.60
C LEU A 133 -14.42 8.69 -8.70
N PRO A 134 -15.49 7.92 -8.37
CA PRO A 134 -16.60 8.41 -7.57
C PRO A 134 -16.19 8.70 -6.12
N SER A 135 -16.67 9.82 -5.56
CA SER A 135 -16.45 10.21 -4.16
C SER A 135 -17.17 9.27 -3.20
N ALA A 136 -16.62 9.08 -1.99
CA ALA A 136 -17.21 8.31 -0.90
C ALA A 136 -17.74 6.93 -1.35
N HIS A 137 -16.95 6.26 -2.17
CA HIS A 137 -17.31 4.96 -2.77
C HIS A 137 -16.59 3.78 -2.11
N TYR A 138 -15.32 3.93 -1.78
CA TYR A 138 -14.48 2.84 -1.30
C TYR A 138 -14.55 2.68 0.22
N ASP A 139 -14.63 1.42 0.67
CA ASP A 139 -14.56 1.06 2.09
C ASP A 139 -13.11 1.00 2.56
N PHE A 140 -12.21 0.56 1.67
CA PHE A 140 -10.79 0.42 1.92
C PHE A 140 -9.96 0.94 0.74
N LEU A 141 -8.90 1.68 1.04
CA LEU A 141 -7.94 2.16 0.05
C LEU A 141 -6.54 1.70 0.45
N PHE A 142 -5.87 1.01 -0.46
CA PHE A 142 -4.48 0.58 -0.27
C PHE A 142 -3.54 1.37 -1.18
N MET A 143 -2.50 1.96 -0.59
CA MET A 143 -1.51 2.76 -1.31
C MET A 143 -0.12 2.14 -1.13
N ASP A 144 0.38 1.54 -2.21
CA ASP A 144 1.73 0.98 -2.32
C ASP A 144 2.32 1.37 -3.68
N SER A 145 2.87 2.57 -3.77
CA SER A 145 3.34 3.14 -5.03
C SER A 145 4.53 4.08 -4.84
N ALA A 146 4.65 5.15 -5.63
CA ALA A 146 5.72 6.12 -5.50
C ALA A 146 5.61 6.92 -4.19
N LYS A 147 6.39 6.58 -3.18
CA LYS A 147 6.38 7.15 -1.81
C LYS A 147 6.35 8.69 -1.77
N ALA A 148 7.07 9.35 -2.69
CA ALA A 148 7.07 10.82 -2.79
C ALA A 148 5.70 11.41 -3.21
N LYS A 149 4.76 10.58 -3.62
CA LYS A 149 3.43 10.97 -4.08
C LYS A 149 2.32 10.72 -3.06
N TYR A 150 2.59 10.01 -1.99
CA TYR A 150 1.57 9.65 -1.02
C TYR A 150 0.83 10.85 -0.45
N ILE A 151 1.55 11.87 0.00
CA ILE A 151 0.94 13.10 0.51
C ILE A 151 0.18 13.87 -0.58
N GLU A 152 0.65 13.84 -1.83
CA GLU A 152 -0.04 14.48 -2.97
C GLU A 152 -1.34 13.75 -3.32
N PHE A 153 -1.40 12.43 -3.14
CA PHE A 153 -2.61 11.63 -3.39
C PHE A 153 -3.62 11.68 -2.23
N LEU A 154 -3.16 11.98 -1.01
CA LEU A 154 -3.98 11.95 0.20
C LEU A 154 -5.31 12.73 0.08
N PRO A 155 -5.36 13.97 -0.49
CA PRO A 155 -6.64 14.69 -0.66
C PRO A 155 -7.66 13.91 -1.50
N GLN A 156 -7.20 13.29 -2.60
CA GLN A 156 -8.07 12.46 -3.43
C GLN A 156 -8.46 11.16 -2.71
N CYS A 157 -7.53 10.50 -2.02
CA CYS A 157 -7.84 9.30 -1.25
C CYS A 157 -8.92 9.56 -0.19
N LEU A 158 -8.84 10.69 0.52
CA LEU A 158 -9.86 11.11 1.49
C LEU A 158 -11.20 11.44 0.84
N ARG A 159 -11.21 11.98 -0.39
CA ARG A 159 -12.45 12.19 -1.14
C ARG A 159 -13.11 10.89 -1.56
N LEU A 160 -12.30 9.91 -1.96
CA LEU A 160 -12.75 8.63 -2.52
C LEU A 160 -13.23 7.65 -1.46
N VAL A 161 -12.61 7.65 -0.28
CA VAL A 161 -12.98 6.74 0.80
C VAL A 161 -14.23 7.25 1.52
N LYS A 162 -15.11 6.32 1.91
CA LYS A 162 -16.30 6.60 2.74
C LYS A 162 -15.90 7.13 4.11
N THR A 163 -16.79 7.87 4.75
CA THR A 163 -16.69 8.15 6.21
C THR A 163 -16.78 6.82 6.97
N GLY A 164 -15.86 6.60 7.89
CA GLY A 164 -15.64 5.32 8.57
C GLY A 164 -14.78 4.33 7.76
N GLY A 165 -14.45 4.64 6.50
CA GLY A 165 -13.55 3.81 5.69
C GLY A 165 -12.08 3.99 6.07
N CYS A 166 -11.26 3.03 5.67
CA CYS A 166 -9.85 2.93 6.04
C CYS A 166 -8.94 3.14 4.83
N ILE A 167 -7.89 3.94 5.01
CA ILE A 167 -6.76 4.06 4.09
C ILE A 167 -5.56 3.37 4.72
N MET A 168 -4.93 2.45 4.01
CA MET A 168 -3.67 1.81 4.39
C MET A 168 -2.58 2.27 3.42
N ILE A 169 -1.48 2.77 3.98
CA ILE A 169 -0.31 3.22 3.22
C ILE A 169 0.87 2.35 3.62
N ASP A 170 1.50 1.69 2.65
CA ASP A 170 2.67 0.84 2.89
C ASP A 170 3.99 1.62 2.71
N ASP A 171 5.06 1.06 3.26
CA ASP A 171 6.43 1.53 3.07
C ASP A 171 6.70 2.97 3.52
N ILE A 172 6.16 3.38 4.67
CA ILE A 172 6.24 4.77 5.17
C ILE A 172 7.55 5.12 5.91
N PHE A 173 8.36 4.13 6.31
CA PHE A 173 9.55 4.39 7.14
C PHE A 173 10.84 4.59 6.36
N GLN A 174 10.89 4.12 5.11
CA GLN A 174 12.10 4.20 4.28
C GLN A 174 13.34 3.63 5.00
N GLY A 175 13.20 2.40 5.55
CA GLY A 175 14.24 1.75 6.35
C GLY A 175 14.56 2.48 7.67
N GLY A 176 13.62 3.25 8.21
CA GLY A 176 13.79 4.07 9.40
C GLY A 176 14.40 5.46 9.12
N THR A 177 14.91 5.70 7.91
CA THR A 177 15.58 6.97 7.57
C THR A 177 14.65 8.18 7.54
N VAL A 178 13.33 7.99 7.53
CA VAL A 178 12.35 9.07 7.66
C VAL A 178 12.52 9.89 8.95
N PHE A 179 13.10 9.29 10.00
CA PHE A 179 13.36 9.93 11.28
C PHE A 179 14.77 10.54 11.41
N ASP A 180 15.65 10.31 10.44
CA ASP A 180 17.00 10.85 10.44
C ASP A 180 16.98 12.35 10.08
N PRO A 181 18.00 13.14 10.52
CA PRO A 181 18.16 14.51 10.06
C PRO A 181 18.32 14.60 8.53
N GLU A 182 17.66 15.57 7.89
CA GLU A 182 17.64 15.66 6.41
C GLU A 182 19.05 15.80 5.81
N GLU A 183 19.97 16.45 6.49
CA GLU A 183 21.35 16.62 6.04
C GLU A 183 22.11 15.29 5.89
N THR A 184 21.68 14.24 6.62
CA THR A 184 22.27 12.89 6.53
C THR A 184 21.70 12.09 5.37
N ILE A 185 20.55 12.53 4.83
CA ILE A 185 19.83 11.83 3.76
C ILE A 185 20.52 12.08 2.42
N ARG A 186 20.68 10.99 1.64
CA ARG A 186 21.23 11.04 0.28
C ARG A 186 20.40 12.01 -0.59
N ARG A 187 21.07 12.83 -1.40
CA ARG A 187 20.40 13.84 -2.26
C ARG A 187 19.26 13.25 -3.10
N GLY A 188 19.45 12.05 -3.68
CA GLY A 188 18.46 11.39 -4.53
C GLY A 188 17.18 10.95 -3.82
N THR A 189 17.21 10.81 -2.49
CA THR A 189 16.06 10.35 -1.68
C THR A 189 15.49 11.44 -0.76
N ARG A 190 16.08 12.64 -0.72
CA ARG A 190 15.60 13.74 0.13
C ARG A 190 14.15 14.15 -0.15
N LYS A 191 13.73 14.13 -1.42
CA LYS A 191 12.33 14.41 -1.75
C LYS A 191 11.38 13.40 -1.11
N ILE A 192 11.72 12.11 -1.18
CA ILE A 192 10.92 11.04 -0.55
C ILE A 192 10.89 11.25 0.96
N HIS A 193 12.05 11.47 1.59
CA HIS A 193 12.17 11.73 3.03
C HIS A 193 11.27 12.89 3.48
N ARG A 194 11.35 14.06 2.82
CA ARG A 194 10.52 15.23 3.16
C ARG A 194 9.04 14.96 3.02
N ARG A 195 8.63 14.30 1.92
CA ARG A 195 7.23 13.99 1.65
C ARG A 195 6.64 12.95 2.60
N LEU A 196 7.42 11.94 2.99
CA LEU A 196 6.97 10.97 4.01
C LEU A 196 6.88 11.62 5.39
N LYS A 197 7.85 12.46 5.76
CA LYS A 197 7.80 13.20 7.02
C LYS A 197 6.59 14.13 7.08
N GLU A 198 6.32 14.87 6.01
CA GLU A 198 5.14 15.72 5.88
C GLU A 198 3.83 14.90 5.99
N LEU A 199 3.77 13.72 5.35
CA LEU A 199 2.62 12.81 5.48
C LEU A 199 2.37 12.41 6.94
N LEU A 200 3.42 11.99 7.65
CA LEU A 200 3.33 11.60 9.05
C LEU A 200 2.86 12.75 9.94
N GLU A 201 3.37 13.97 9.71
CA GLU A 201 2.97 15.18 10.45
C GLU A 201 1.50 15.53 10.17
N VAL A 202 1.12 15.64 8.90
CA VAL A 202 -0.24 16.03 8.47
C VAL A 202 -1.29 15.07 8.98
N VAL A 203 -1.08 13.76 8.83
CA VAL A 203 -2.08 12.76 9.23
C VAL A 203 -2.30 12.74 10.75
N ASN A 204 -1.26 13.01 11.54
CA ASN A 204 -1.37 13.03 13.00
C ASN A 204 -2.00 14.32 13.56
N GLU A 205 -1.94 15.43 12.82
CA GLU A 205 -2.42 16.73 13.29
C GLU A 205 -3.82 17.11 12.78
N VAL A 206 -4.26 16.47 11.68
CA VAL A 206 -5.53 16.84 11.03
C VAL A 206 -6.73 16.29 11.77
N GLU A 207 -7.64 17.20 12.13
CA GLU A 207 -8.91 16.85 12.77
C GLU A 207 -9.84 16.06 11.82
N GLY A 208 -10.46 15.02 12.34
CA GLY A 208 -11.35 14.14 11.56
C GLY A 208 -10.63 12.97 10.90
N LEU A 209 -9.38 12.74 11.28
CA LEU A 209 -8.64 11.52 10.99
C LEU A 209 -8.23 10.84 12.29
N THR A 210 -8.35 9.52 12.34
CA THR A 210 -7.68 8.69 13.33
C THR A 210 -6.63 7.86 12.62
N SER A 211 -5.39 7.89 13.09
CA SER A 211 -4.29 7.18 12.46
C SER A 211 -3.57 6.23 13.41
N CYS A 212 -2.98 5.19 12.85
CA CYS A 212 -2.14 4.23 13.55
C CYS A 212 -0.96 3.85 12.66
N VAL A 213 0.23 3.82 13.25
CA VAL A 213 1.45 3.39 12.55
C VAL A 213 1.91 2.04 13.11
N LEU A 214 2.13 1.08 12.23
CA LEU A 214 2.52 -0.29 12.57
C LEU A 214 3.89 -0.63 11.97
N PRO A 215 4.78 -1.30 12.72
CA PRO A 215 6.11 -1.70 12.23
C PRO A 215 6.04 -3.03 11.44
N LEU A 216 5.18 -3.07 10.42
CA LEU A 216 5.05 -4.18 9.46
C LEU A 216 5.82 -3.82 8.20
N GLY A 217 6.61 -4.76 7.65
CA GLY A 217 7.44 -4.46 6.48
C GLY A 217 8.36 -3.26 6.70
N ASP A 218 8.29 -2.29 5.81
CA ASP A 218 8.97 -0.97 5.94
C ASP A 218 8.02 0.10 6.53
N GLY A 219 7.09 -0.32 7.40
CA GLY A 219 6.12 0.53 8.09
C GLY A 219 4.80 0.71 7.34
N VAL A 220 3.73 0.49 8.05
CA VAL A 220 2.36 0.65 7.55
C VAL A 220 1.66 1.75 8.35
N MET A 221 0.98 2.66 7.65
CA MET A 221 0.07 3.63 8.25
C MET A 221 -1.37 3.27 7.93
N LEU A 222 -2.22 3.25 8.95
CA LEU A 222 -3.67 3.16 8.81
C LEU A 222 -4.28 4.52 9.14
N ILE A 223 -5.28 4.92 8.35
CA ILE A 223 -6.01 6.17 8.54
C ILE A 223 -7.49 5.87 8.40
N THR A 224 -8.27 6.21 9.41
CA THR A 224 -9.74 6.20 9.33
C THR A 224 -10.24 7.63 9.11
N LYS A 225 -11.08 7.82 8.10
CA LYS A 225 -11.77 9.07 7.86
C LYS A 225 -13.02 9.15 8.75
N GLU A 226 -13.02 10.05 9.71
CA GLU A 226 -14.12 10.17 10.69
C GLU A 226 -15.22 11.16 10.28
N LYS A 227 -14.92 12.09 9.37
CA LYS A 227 -15.83 13.15 8.92
C LYS A 227 -15.92 13.16 7.40
N ASP A 228 -17.07 13.55 6.85
CA ASP A 228 -17.28 13.69 5.40
C ASP A 228 -16.31 14.67 4.75
N GLN A 229 -16.04 15.77 5.44
CA GLN A 229 -15.06 16.76 5.01
C GLN A 229 -13.88 16.79 5.97
N VAL A 230 -12.70 16.58 5.44
CA VAL A 230 -11.41 16.70 6.12
C VAL A 230 -10.63 17.79 5.42
N ILE A 231 -10.23 18.81 6.17
CA ILE A 231 -9.46 19.94 5.64
C ILE A 231 -7.98 19.67 5.91
N LEU A 232 -7.24 19.46 4.84
CA LEU A 232 -5.79 19.31 4.90
C LEU A 232 -5.10 20.69 4.85
N PRO A 233 -3.96 20.86 5.51
CA PRO A 233 -3.13 22.06 5.36
C PRO A 233 -2.58 22.17 3.93
N GLU A 234 -2.12 23.37 3.54
CA GLU A 234 -1.36 23.53 2.30
C GLU A 234 -0.09 22.68 2.37
N LEU A 235 0.15 21.90 1.32
CA LEU A 235 1.33 21.06 1.22
C LEU A 235 2.57 21.92 0.98
N ARG A 236 3.68 21.53 1.60
CA ARG A 236 4.98 22.19 1.41
C ARG A 236 5.51 21.91 -0.02
N ASP A 237 6.15 22.88 -0.65
CA ASP A 237 6.77 22.77 -1.98
C ASP A 237 8.00 21.82 -2.01
#